data_87cc489309800708116286d2bba2756e
#
_entry.id   87cc489309800708116286d2bba2756e
#
_cell.length_a   1.000
_cell.length_b   1.000
_cell.length_c   1.000
_cell.angle_alpha   90.00
_cell.angle_beta   90.00
_cell.angle_gamma   90.00
#
_symmetry.space_group_name_H-M   'P 1'
#
loop_
_entity.id
_entity.type
_entity.pdbx_description
1 polymer ?
#
loop_
_entity_poly.entity_id
_entity_poly.type
_entity_poly.pdbx_seq_one_letter_code
_entity_poly.pdbx_strand_id
1 'polypeptide(L)'
;MSPRMGLRRSARRTNPLAASPIIAVVGSLTHDNIFETERIPKLGESIPSTSLVTAHGGKGANIAIAAYRASHKRPKDGKVSSKSGVTADEIRVFMNGAVGDDEHGPSLRIGIEEKGIDVTGVLTLPGEKTGQVVVMVEQKDGQSMSLGFKGANLLFQPREGGVECLAGDTKSKPDVLITHCTLRLETVEQMLETAYRNGVETVLSASPAVYLESATYAHVVHLVFNEHEAAEMSDRLPTDFADLEVAKETAAVFVGYGVKYVIITLGEAGAVYATHDGERGHVPAEKNVNVRDTTGAG
;
A
#
# COMPACT_ATOMS: atom_id res chain seq x y z
N MET A 1 -16.46 36.89 21.78
CA MET A 1 -15.28 37.16 20.95
C MET A 1 -14.17 36.22 21.39
N SER A 2 -14.00 35.10 20.69
CA SER A 2 -12.93 34.15 20.97
C SER A 2 -11.76 34.41 20.01
N PRO A 3 -10.51 34.36 20.44
CA PRO A 3 -9.37 34.56 19.54
C PRO A 3 -9.11 33.31 18.72
N ARG A 4 -9.12 33.45 17.40
CA ARG A 4 -8.64 32.43 16.46
C ARG A 4 -7.12 32.25 16.64
N MET A 5 -6.72 31.11 17.15
CA MET A 5 -5.33 30.71 17.20
C MET A 5 -4.87 30.32 15.79
N GLY A 6 -4.13 31.23 15.16
CA GLY A 6 -3.53 31.01 13.85
C GLY A 6 -2.39 30.01 13.97
N LEU A 7 -2.55 28.85 13.37
CA LEU A 7 -1.46 27.90 13.14
C LEU A 7 -0.41 28.59 12.24
N ARG A 8 0.70 29.03 12.85
CA ARG A 8 1.90 29.44 12.12
C ARG A 8 2.47 28.20 11.44
N ARG A 9 2.27 28.07 10.12
CA ARG A 9 3.07 27.18 9.29
C ARG A 9 4.54 27.59 9.46
N SER A 10 5.32 26.77 10.17
CA SER A 10 6.77 26.86 10.15
C SER A 10 7.22 26.66 8.71
N ALA A 11 7.71 27.72 8.09
CA ALA A 11 8.39 27.63 6.81
C ALA A 11 9.66 26.80 7.06
N ARG A 12 9.69 25.54 6.61
CA ARG A 12 10.93 24.76 6.55
C ARG A 12 11.91 25.58 5.70
N ARG A 13 13.01 26.00 6.30
CA ARG A 13 14.16 26.52 5.57
C ARG A 13 14.66 25.40 4.67
N THR A 14 14.43 25.49 3.37
CA THR A 14 15.00 24.58 2.37
C THR A 14 16.52 24.75 2.41
N ASN A 15 17.20 23.71 2.85
CA ASN A 15 18.66 23.60 2.68
C ASN A 15 18.88 23.20 1.21
N PRO A 16 19.53 24.01 0.37
CA PRO A 16 19.66 23.74 -1.06
C PRO A 16 20.57 22.52 -1.41
N LEU A 17 21.02 21.76 -0.39
CA LEU A 17 21.83 20.55 -0.53
C LEU A 17 21.16 19.30 0.05
N ALA A 18 19.90 19.38 0.48
CA ALA A 18 19.19 18.20 0.93
C ALA A 18 18.79 17.34 -0.28
N ALA A 19 19.22 16.08 -0.30
CA ALA A 19 18.78 15.11 -1.29
C ALA A 19 17.26 14.99 -1.24
N SER A 20 16.60 14.76 -2.40
CA SER A 20 15.16 14.54 -2.49
C SER A 20 14.75 13.39 -1.54
N PRO A 21 13.63 13.55 -0.79
CA PRO A 21 13.13 12.47 0.07
C PRO A 21 12.80 11.23 -0.75
N ILE A 22 13.03 10.06 -0.17
CA ILE A 22 12.87 8.77 -0.82
C ILE A 22 11.81 7.94 -0.09
N ILE A 23 10.79 7.50 -0.83
CA ILE A 23 9.84 6.48 -0.40
C ILE A 23 10.18 5.18 -1.13
N ALA A 24 10.50 4.13 -0.38
CA ALA A 24 10.64 2.77 -0.90
C ALA A 24 9.35 2.00 -0.63
N VAL A 25 8.72 1.51 -1.68
CA VAL A 25 7.58 0.59 -1.58
C VAL A 25 8.06 -0.81 -1.89
N VAL A 26 7.79 -1.76 -1.01
CA VAL A 26 8.10 -3.17 -1.22
C VAL A 26 6.82 -3.97 -1.21
N GLY A 27 6.52 -4.65 -2.32
CA GLY A 27 5.24 -5.34 -2.37
C GLY A 27 4.96 -6.07 -3.68
N SER A 28 3.72 -6.58 -3.78
CA SER A 28 3.28 -7.35 -4.92
C SER A 28 3.00 -6.52 -6.16
N LEU A 29 3.29 -7.17 -7.29
CA LEU A 29 2.94 -6.73 -8.63
C LEU A 29 2.10 -7.84 -9.28
N THR A 30 0.95 -7.50 -9.86
CA THR A 30 0.05 -8.46 -10.49
C THR A 30 -0.50 -7.95 -11.81
N HIS A 31 -0.75 -8.88 -12.72
CA HIS A 31 -1.55 -8.66 -13.90
C HIS A 31 -3.00 -9.04 -13.58
N ASP A 32 -3.89 -8.07 -13.58
CA ASP A 32 -5.27 -8.27 -13.16
C ASP A 32 -6.18 -8.41 -14.38
N ASN A 33 -6.97 -9.49 -14.43
CA ASN A 33 -8.00 -9.78 -15.41
C ASN A 33 -9.37 -9.56 -14.77
N ILE A 34 -10.07 -8.51 -15.14
CA ILE A 34 -11.34 -8.11 -14.57
C ILE A 34 -12.44 -8.46 -15.57
N PHE A 35 -13.28 -9.44 -15.20
CA PHE A 35 -14.43 -9.90 -15.97
C PHE A 35 -15.70 -9.29 -15.40
N GLU A 36 -16.46 -8.59 -16.22
CA GLU A 36 -17.82 -8.20 -15.87
C GLU A 36 -18.80 -9.28 -16.28
N THR A 37 -19.73 -9.61 -15.42
CA THR A 37 -20.74 -10.65 -15.61
C THR A 37 -22.11 -10.18 -15.16
N GLU A 38 -23.20 -10.76 -15.66
CA GLU A 38 -24.54 -10.45 -15.17
C GLU A 38 -24.72 -10.87 -13.71
N ARG A 39 -24.04 -11.96 -13.30
CA ARG A 39 -24.00 -12.49 -11.94
C ARG A 39 -22.74 -13.32 -11.72
N ILE A 40 -22.38 -13.56 -10.48
CA ILE A 40 -21.32 -14.51 -10.13
C ILE A 40 -21.81 -15.95 -10.44
N PRO A 41 -21.02 -16.81 -11.14
CA PRO A 41 -21.39 -18.18 -11.44
C PRO A 41 -21.45 -19.03 -10.16
N LYS A 42 -22.38 -19.97 -10.12
CA LYS A 42 -22.43 -21.00 -9.08
C LYS A 42 -21.50 -22.16 -9.43
N LEU A 43 -21.21 -23.01 -8.46
CA LEU A 43 -20.43 -24.22 -8.70
C LEU A 43 -21.04 -25.08 -9.82
N GLY A 44 -20.22 -25.44 -10.79
CA GLY A 44 -20.62 -26.24 -11.95
C GLY A 44 -21.23 -25.45 -13.09
N GLU A 45 -21.37 -24.13 -12.98
CA GLU A 45 -21.89 -23.28 -14.07
C GLU A 45 -20.78 -22.71 -14.94
N SER A 46 -21.08 -22.57 -16.23
CA SER A 46 -20.32 -21.77 -17.18
C SER A 46 -21.22 -20.64 -17.69
N ILE A 47 -20.79 -19.40 -17.47
CA ILE A 47 -21.50 -18.21 -17.95
C ILE A 47 -20.59 -17.35 -18.82
N PRO A 48 -21.12 -16.62 -19.80
CA PRO A 48 -20.33 -15.66 -20.55
C PRO A 48 -20.03 -14.42 -19.69
N SER A 49 -18.85 -13.82 -19.87
CA SER A 49 -18.58 -12.46 -19.43
C SER A 49 -19.07 -11.46 -20.48
N THR A 50 -19.47 -10.29 -20.04
CA THR A 50 -19.90 -9.17 -20.89
C THR A 50 -18.75 -8.28 -21.31
N SER A 51 -17.69 -8.21 -20.49
CA SER A 51 -16.44 -7.51 -20.81
C SER A 51 -15.24 -8.15 -20.12
N LEU A 52 -14.05 -7.86 -20.65
CA LEU A 52 -12.77 -8.16 -20.05
C LEU A 52 -11.91 -6.89 -20.09
N VAL A 53 -11.47 -6.47 -18.91
CA VAL A 53 -10.47 -5.40 -18.75
C VAL A 53 -9.23 -5.98 -18.12
N THR A 54 -8.06 -5.67 -18.69
CA THR A 54 -6.78 -6.02 -18.10
C THR A 54 -6.15 -4.79 -17.47
N ALA A 55 -5.55 -4.94 -16.29
CA ALA A 55 -4.93 -3.85 -15.56
C ALA A 55 -3.60 -4.27 -14.94
N HIS A 56 -2.72 -3.29 -14.75
CA HIS A 56 -1.55 -3.43 -13.92
C HIS A 56 -1.97 -3.23 -12.47
N GLY A 57 -1.87 -4.28 -11.67
CA GLY A 57 -2.33 -4.34 -10.29
C GLY A 57 -1.24 -4.78 -9.31
N GLY A 58 -1.71 -5.24 -8.18
CA GLY A 58 -0.92 -5.61 -7.03
C GLY A 58 -0.88 -4.50 -5.98
N LYS A 59 -1.01 -4.90 -4.71
CA LYS A 59 -1.06 -3.93 -3.59
C LYS A 59 0.19 -3.04 -3.56
N GLY A 60 1.39 -3.60 -3.80
CA GLY A 60 2.63 -2.83 -3.87
C GLY A 60 2.62 -1.78 -4.97
N ALA A 61 2.24 -2.16 -6.19
CA ALA A 61 2.14 -1.23 -7.32
C ALA A 61 1.11 -0.12 -7.04
N ASN A 62 -0.04 -0.46 -6.48
CA ASN A 62 -1.09 0.51 -6.13
C ASN A 62 -0.61 1.50 -5.07
N ILE A 63 0.09 1.04 -4.02
CA ILE A 63 0.70 1.89 -2.99
C ILE A 63 1.74 2.82 -3.60
N ALA A 64 2.63 2.32 -4.46
CA ALA A 64 3.65 3.14 -5.13
C ALA A 64 3.03 4.24 -6.00
N ILE A 65 1.98 3.89 -6.77
CA ILE A 65 1.23 4.84 -7.59
C ILE A 65 0.53 5.90 -6.72
N ALA A 66 -0.09 5.48 -5.61
CA ALA A 66 -0.74 6.40 -4.68
C ALA A 66 0.27 7.36 -4.02
N ALA A 67 1.41 6.84 -3.55
CA ALA A 67 2.49 7.64 -2.97
C ALA A 67 3.03 8.66 -3.97
N TYR A 68 3.28 8.26 -5.22
CA TYR A 68 3.71 9.17 -6.27
C TYR A 68 2.67 10.26 -6.54
N ARG A 69 1.40 9.89 -6.72
CA ARG A 69 0.31 10.86 -6.98
C ARG A 69 0.07 11.84 -5.84
N ALA A 70 0.22 11.37 -4.59
CA ALA A 70 0.06 12.23 -3.41
C ALA A 70 1.21 13.22 -3.23
N SER A 71 2.41 12.87 -3.68
CA SER A 71 3.62 13.68 -3.54
C SER A 71 3.91 14.61 -4.72
N HIS A 72 3.24 14.42 -5.86
CA HIS A 72 3.46 15.18 -7.08
C HIS A 72 2.20 15.94 -7.51
N LYS A 73 2.40 17.15 -8.04
CA LYS A 73 1.31 17.92 -8.63
C LYS A 73 0.85 17.28 -9.94
N ARG A 74 -0.46 17.15 -10.11
CA ARG A 74 -1.02 16.63 -11.36
C ARG A 74 -0.60 17.54 -12.53
N PRO A 75 0.02 16.98 -13.59
CA PRO A 75 0.36 17.76 -14.79
C PRO A 75 -0.90 18.37 -15.40
N LYS A 76 -0.84 19.63 -15.86
CA LYS A 76 -2.00 20.34 -16.44
C LYS A 76 -2.48 19.68 -17.75
N ASP A 77 -1.60 18.98 -18.45
CA ASP A 77 -1.84 18.29 -19.73
C ASP A 77 -2.15 16.80 -19.58
N GLY A 78 -2.23 16.30 -18.34
CA GLY A 78 -2.52 14.90 -18.04
C GLY A 78 -1.42 13.90 -18.40
N LYS A 79 -0.29 14.37 -18.95
CA LYS A 79 0.86 13.50 -19.30
C LYS A 79 1.91 13.56 -18.20
N VAL A 80 2.22 12.41 -17.62
CA VAL A 80 3.38 12.27 -16.73
C VAL A 80 4.63 12.27 -17.61
N SER A 81 5.46 13.29 -17.49
CA SER A 81 6.73 13.34 -18.21
C SER A 81 7.76 12.52 -17.44
N SER A 82 8.10 11.36 -17.96
CA SER A 82 9.19 10.50 -17.44
C SER A 82 10.59 11.13 -17.57
N LYS A 83 10.69 12.35 -18.12
CA LYS A 83 11.94 13.06 -18.42
C LYS A 83 12.06 14.47 -17.84
N SER A 84 11.12 14.93 -17.02
CA SER A 84 11.34 16.18 -16.31
C SER A 84 12.34 15.92 -15.18
N GLY A 85 13.47 16.59 -15.23
CA GLY A 85 14.49 16.48 -14.17
C GLY A 85 13.81 16.72 -12.82
N VAL A 86 13.97 15.76 -11.91
CA VAL A 86 13.43 15.83 -10.54
C VAL A 86 13.96 17.14 -9.93
N THR A 87 13.06 18.02 -9.52
CA THR A 87 13.47 19.19 -8.76
C THR A 87 13.90 18.73 -7.36
N ALA A 88 14.85 19.42 -6.74
CA ALA A 88 15.41 19.05 -5.43
C ALA A 88 14.37 18.87 -4.30
N ASP A 89 13.13 19.31 -4.52
CA ASP A 89 12.01 19.22 -3.57
C ASP A 89 10.99 18.10 -3.91
N GLU A 90 11.20 17.34 -5.00
CA GLU A 90 10.27 16.27 -5.38
C GLU A 90 10.63 14.95 -4.69
N ILE A 91 9.60 14.30 -4.11
CA ILE A 91 9.75 12.99 -3.47
C ILE A 91 9.98 11.92 -4.55
N ARG A 92 10.98 11.09 -4.37
CA ARG A 92 11.26 9.96 -5.26
C ARG A 92 10.58 8.71 -4.71
N VAL A 93 9.87 7.98 -5.58
CA VAL A 93 9.18 6.74 -5.20
C VAL A 93 9.83 5.57 -5.95
N PHE A 94 10.28 4.57 -5.20
CA PHE A 94 10.87 3.34 -5.69
C PHE A 94 9.93 2.18 -5.45
N MET A 95 9.70 1.36 -6.48
CA MET A 95 8.98 0.09 -6.36
C MET A 95 9.98 -1.05 -6.31
N ASN A 96 9.85 -1.89 -5.30
CA ASN A 96 10.63 -3.11 -5.11
C ASN A 96 9.66 -4.31 -5.04
N GLY A 97 9.99 -5.38 -5.74
CA GLY A 97 9.18 -6.58 -5.83
C GLY A 97 9.70 -7.52 -6.90
N ALA A 98 8.90 -8.47 -7.32
CA ALA A 98 9.30 -9.41 -8.36
C ALA A 98 8.18 -9.65 -9.38
N VAL A 99 8.59 -9.83 -10.63
CA VAL A 99 7.78 -10.31 -11.74
C VAL A 99 8.45 -11.53 -12.36
N GLY A 100 7.70 -12.31 -13.12
CA GLY A 100 8.25 -13.39 -13.93
C GLY A 100 8.90 -12.89 -15.22
N ASP A 101 9.56 -13.80 -15.93
CA ASP A 101 10.06 -13.57 -17.29
C ASP A 101 9.03 -13.93 -18.39
N ASP A 102 7.75 -14.06 -18.00
CA ASP A 102 6.62 -14.25 -18.90
C ASP A 102 6.21 -12.93 -19.60
N GLU A 103 5.18 -13.02 -20.45
CA GLU A 103 4.68 -11.87 -21.23
C GLU A 103 4.16 -10.70 -20.37
N HIS A 104 3.73 -10.96 -19.14
CA HIS A 104 3.15 -9.95 -18.24
C HIS A 104 4.20 -9.13 -17.49
N GLY A 105 5.34 -9.74 -17.13
CA GLY A 105 6.38 -9.09 -16.31
C GLY A 105 6.93 -7.80 -16.92
N PRO A 106 7.42 -7.81 -18.17
CA PRO A 106 7.91 -6.61 -18.83
C PRO A 106 6.87 -5.50 -18.97
N SER A 107 5.62 -5.87 -19.35
CA SER A 107 4.52 -4.92 -19.51
C SER A 107 4.18 -4.22 -18.19
N LEU A 108 4.19 -4.98 -17.09
CA LEU A 108 3.89 -4.46 -15.75
C LEU A 108 4.97 -3.47 -15.29
N ARG A 109 6.25 -3.78 -15.49
CA ARG A 109 7.36 -2.87 -15.17
C ARG A 109 7.26 -1.56 -15.94
N ILE A 110 7.08 -1.65 -17.26
CA ILE A 110 6.94 -0.45 -18.13
C ILE A 110 5.75 0.39 -17.68
N GLY A 111 4.59 -0.24 -17.44
CA GLY A 111 3.39 0.49 -17.04
C GLY A 111 3.48 1.20 -15.68
N ILE A 112 4.34 0.75 -14.78
CA ILE A 112 4.62 1.43 -13.50
C ILE A 112 5.65 2.55 -13.72
N GLU A 113 6.70 2.31 -14.50
CA GLU A 113 7.72 3.30 -14.83
C GLU A 113 7.15 4.52 -15.56
N GLU A 114 6.20 4.31 -16.48
CA GLU A 114 5.49 5.38 -17.19
C GLU A 114 4.67 6.29 -16.25
N LYS A 115 4.37 5.84 -15.05
CA LYS A 115 3.72 6.65 -14.01
C LYS A 115 4.70 7.47 -13.17
N GLY A 116 6.02 7.43 -13.50
CA GLY A 116 7.06 8.20 -12.83
C GLY A 116 7.71 7.50 -11.63
N ILE A 117 7.44 6.21 -11.45
CA ILE A 117 7.96 5.42 -10.34
C ILE A 117 9.24 4.71 -10.79
N ASP A 118 10.27 4.75 -9.96
CA ASP A 118 11.52 4.02 -10.23
C ASP A 118 11.30 2.51 -9.97
N VAL A 119 11.55 1.70 -11.00
CA VAL A 119 11.35 0.24 -10.99
C VAL A 119 12.67 -0.54 -10.98
N THR A 120 13.79 0.10 -10.69
CA THR A 120 15.11 -0.56 -10.63
C THR A 120 15.17 -1.64 -9.56
N GLY A 121 14.34 -1.54 -8.52
CA GLY A 121 14.16 -2.56 -7.48
C GLY A 121 13.22 -3.71 -7.85
N VAL A 122 12.59 -3.69 -9.02
CA VAL A 122 11.73 -4.80 -9.48
C VAL A 122 12.59 -5.86 -10.17
N LEU A 123 12.64 -7.04 -9.57
CA LEU A 123 13.39 -8.19 -10.07
C LEU A 123 12.57 -8.94 -11.14
N THR A 124 13.23 -9.38 -12.19
CA THR A 124 12.66 -10.37 -13.13
C THR A 124 13.24 -11.73 -12.80
N LEU A 125 12.39 -12.69 -12.40
CA LEU A 125 12.82 -14.01 -11.98
C LEU A 125 12.70 -15.00 -13.14
N PRO A 126 13.83 -15.58 -13.61
CA PRO A 126 13.82 -16.50 -14.73
C PRO A 126 13.03 -17.79 -14.44
N GLY A 127 12.21 -18.20 -15.40
CA GLY A 127 11.38 -19.42 -15.31
C GLY A 127 10.13 -19.26 -14.43
N GLU A 128 9.92 -18.10 -13.82
CA GLU A 128 8.78 -17.87 -12.95
C GLU A 128 7.64 -17.17 -13.70
N LYS A 129 6.43 -17.30 -13.14
CA LYS A 129 5.24 -16.58 -13.64
C LYS A 129 5.02 -15.31 -12.83
N THR A 130 4.66 -14.24 -13.52
CA THR A 130 4.18 -13.01 -12.90
C THR A 130 2.91 -13.28 -12.08
N GLY A 131 2.76 -12.60 -10.94
CA GLY A 131 1.52 -12.66 -10.17
C GLY A 131 0.31 -12.25 -11.00
N GLN A 132 -0.81 -12.93 -10.83
CA GLN A 132 -2.06 -12.65 -11.55
C GLN A 132 -3.24 -12.64 -10.61
N VAL A 133 -4.24 -11.83 -10.94
CA VAL A 133 -5.53 -11.83 -10.25
C VAL A 133 -6.64 -11.92 -11.31
N VAL A 134 -7.60 -12.80 -11.07
CA VAL A 134 -8.86 -12.82 -11.79
C VAL A 134 -9.91 -12.23 -10.87
N VAL A 135 -10.59 -11.18 -11.32
CA VAL A 135 -11.69 -10.54 -10.62
C VAL A 135 -12.96 -10.73 -11.46
N MET A 136 -14.00 -11.23 -10.84
CA MET A 136 -15.35 -11.26 -11.43
C MET A 136 -16.19 -10.21 -10.73
N VAL A 137 -16.81 -9.31 -11.50
CA VAL A 137 -17.64 -8.22 -10.99
C VAL A 137 -19.07 -8.40 -11.51
N GLU A 138 -20.02 -8.45 -10.61
CA GLU A 138 -21.44 -8.48 -10.95
C GLU A 138 -21.91 -7.07 -11.34
N GLN A 139 -22.49 -6.93 -12.55
CA GLN A 139 -22.92 -5.62 -13.07
C GLN A 139 -24.05 -4.98 -12.27
N LYS A 140 -24.88 -5.79 -11.63
CA LYS A 140 -26.11 -5.32 -10.99
C LYS A 140 -25.82 -4.48 -9.74
N ASP A 141 -24.94 -4.94 -8.87
CA ASP A 141 -24.68 -4.34 -7.55
C ASP A 141 -23.21 -4.17 -7.22
N GLY A 142 -22.32 -4.52 -8.20
CA GLY A 142 -20.87 -4.35 -8.04
C GLY A 142 -20.24 -5.37 -7.11
N GLN A 143 -20.94 -6.42 -6.68
CA GLN A 143 -20.31 -7.48 -5.89
C GLN A 143 -19.20 -8.13 -6.70
N SER A 144 -18.12 -8.49 -6.02
CA SER A 144 -16.96 -9.07 -6.69
C SER A 144 -16.43 -10.30 -5.98
N MET A 145 -15.82 -11.18 -6.78
CA MET A 145 -15.05 -12.32 -6.32
C MET A 145 -13.68 -12.27 -6.99
N SER A 146 -12.63 -12.56 -6.25
CA SER A 146 -11.28 -12.58 -6.79
C SER A 146 -10.54 -13.87 -6.48
N LEU A 147 -9.69 -14.29 -7.42
CA LEU A 147 -8.76 -15.40 -7.28
C LEU A 147 -7.36 -14.91 -7.63
N GLY A 148 -6.42 -15.01 -6.69
CA GLY A 148 -5.05 -14.55 -6.86
C GLY A 148 -4.05 -15.69 -6.97
N PHE A 149 -3.17 -15.58 -7.97
CA PHE A 149 -1.95 -16.38 -8.08
C PHE A 149 -0.75 -15.48 -7.77
N LYS A 150 -0.02 -15.78 -6.71
CA LYS A 150 1.06 -14.91 -6.23
C LYS A 150 2.31 -14.92 -7.11
N GLY A 151 2.63 -16.07 -7.75
CA GLY A 151 3.77 -16.20 -8.66
C GLY A 151 5.08 -15.70 -8.08
N ALA A 152 5.86 -14.98 -8.89
CA ALA A 152 7.16 -14.42 -8.55
C ALA A 152 7.15 -13.57 -7.25
N ASN A 153 6.01 -12.99 -6.85
CA ASN A 153 5.90 -12.22 -5.62
C ASN A 153 6.29 -13.01 -4.36
N LEU A 154 6.03 -14.33 -4.33
CA LEU A 154 6.42 -15.18 -3.20
C LEU A 154 7.92 -15.47 -3.12
N LEU A 155 8.63 -15.26 -4.21
CA LEU A 155 10.05 -15.54 -4.33
C LEU A 155 10.90 -14.27 -4.21
N PHE A 156 10.25 -13.13 -4.06
CA PHE A 156 10.96 -11.87 -3.88
C PHE A 156 11.82 -11.93 -2.63
N GLN A 157 13.09 -11.63 -2.81
CA GLN A 157 14.06 -11.35 -1.76
C GLN A 157 14.73 -10.02 -2.08
N PRO A 158 14.86 -9.09 -1.12
CA PRO A 158 15.58 -7.85 -1.35
C PRO A 158 17.04 -8.18 -1.73
N ARG A 159 17.63 -7.33 -2.58
CA ARG A 159 19.06 -7.48 -2.93
C ARG A 159 19.91 -7.38 -1.67
N GLU A 160 21.05 -8.07 -1.66
CA GLU A 160 22.05 -7.88 -0.61
C GLU A 160 22.55 -6.41 -0.62
N GLY A 161 22.78 -5.82 0.54
CA GLY A 161 23.31 -4.45 0.64
C GLY A 161 22.58 -3.53 1.63
N GLY A 162 21.75 -4.07 2.52
CA GLY A 162 21.04 -3.29 3.54
C GLY A 162 19.83 -2.53 2.99
N VAL A 163 19.42 -1.46 3.69
CA VAL A 163 18.22 -0.69 3.30
C VAL A 163 18.45 0.19 2.07
N GLU A 164 19.70 0.48 1.73
CA GLU A 164 20.07 1.30 0.58
C GLU A 164 19.68 0.63 -0.74
N CYS A 165 19.64 -0.71 -0.80
CA CYS A 165 19.22 -1.43 -1.99
C CYS A 165 17.73 -1.21 -2.33
N LEU A 166 16.91 -0.74 -1.38
CA LEU A 166 15.51 -0.43 -1.58
C LEU A 166 15.28 0.93 -2.27
N ALA A 167 16.33 1.72 -2.43
CA ALA A 167 16.32 2.99 -3.17
C ALA A 167 17.05 2.87 -4.52
N GLY A 168 17.03 1.69 -5.13
CA GLY A 168 17.63 1.41 -6.42
C GLY A 168 19.15 1.63 -6.40
N ASP A 169 19.68 2.24 -7.48
CA ASP A 169 21.11 2.50 -7.63
C ASP A 169 21.59 3.78 -6.95
N THR A 170 20.74 4.46 -6.16
CA THR A 170 21.07 5.75 -5.53
C THR A 170 22.10 5.65 -4.43
N LYS A 171 22.32 4.46 -3.86
CA LYS A 171 23.13 4.23 -2.66
C LYS A 171 22.69 5.09 -1.46
N SER A 172 21.46 5.58 -1.49
CA SER A 172 20.88 6.40 -0.45
C SER A 172 19.88 5.56 0.35
N LYS A 173 19.87 5.77 1.65
CA LYS A 173 18.87 5.18 2.52
C LYS A 173 17.49 5.82 2.24
N PRO A 174 16.40 5.04 2.10
CA PRO A 174 15.06 5.63 2.02
C PRO A 174 14.68 6.32 3.33
N ASP A 175 13.86 7.35 3.25
CA ASP A 175 13.29 8.01 4.43
C ASP A 175 12.11 7.21 4.99
N VAL A 176 11.32 6.58 4.09
CA VAL A 176 10.13 5.78 4.42
C VAL A 176 10.17 4.46 3.66
N LEU A 177 9.89 3.38 4.37
CA LEU A 177 9.58 2.06 3.80
C LEU A 177 8.09 1.77 3.96
N ILE A 178 7.38 1.48 2.87
CA ILE A 178 5.99 1.03 2.89
C ILE A 178 5.94 -0.41 2.39
N THR A 179 5.30 -1.29 3.15
CA THR A 179 5.11 -2.69 2.77
C THR A 179 3.73 -3.22 3.17
N HIS A 180 3.40 -4.45 2.77
CA HIS A 180 2.15 -5.13 3.05
C HIS A 180 2.33 -6.66 3.09
N CYS A 181 1.30 -7.41 3.50
CA CYS A 181 1.41 -8.82 3.86
C CYS A 181 1.15 -9.82 2.71
N THR A 182 1.29 -9.43 1.43
CA THR A 182 1.13 -10.39 0.31
C THR A 182 2.42 -11.11 -0.10
N LEU A 183 3.56 -10.62 0.33
CA LEU A 183 4.86 -11.30 0.17
C LEU A 183 5.00 -12.44 1.20
N ARG A 184 6.15 -13.10 1.22
CA ARG A 184 6.49 -14.00 2.33
C ARG A 184 6.59 -13.20 3.63
N LEU A 185 5.98 -13.70 4.68
CA LEU A 185 5.92 -13.00 5.96
C LEU A 185 7.32 -12.78 6.53
N GLU A 186 8.17 -13.78 6.47
CA GLU A 186 9.56 -13.69 6.93
C GLU A 186 10.34 -12.57 6.23
N THR A 187 10.10 -12.40 4.91
CA THR A 187 10.72 -11.30 4.14
C THR A 187 10.21 -9.95 4.60
N VAL A 188 8.89 -9.83 4.85
CA VAL A 188 8.28 -8.59 5.35
C VAL A 188 8.83 -8.21 6.72
N GLU A 189 8.88 -9.16 7.66
CA GLU A 189 9.37 -8.95 9.02
C GLU A 189 10.86 -8.56 9.04
N GLN A 190 11.68 -9.26 8.27
CA GLN A 190 13.10 -8.95 8.13
C GLN A 190 13.35 -7.54 7.57
N MET A 191 12.54 -7.12 6.59
CA MET A 191 12.66 -5.78 6.01
C MET A 191 12.22 -4.69 6.98
N LEU A 192 11.12 -4.90 7.71
CA LEU A 192 10.65 -3.96 8.74
C LEU A 192 11.72 -3.79 9.83
N GLU A 193 12.28 -4.89 10.34
CA GLU A 193 13.35 -4.86 11.33
C GLU A 193 14.58 -4.12 10.79
N THR A 194 15.04 -4.46 9.57
CA THR A 194 16.22 -3.84 8.96
C THR A 194 15.99 -2.35 8.76
N ALA A 195 14.85 -1.94 8.22
CA ALA A 195 14.51 -0.54 8.00
C ALA A 195 14.46 0.25 9.33
N TYR A 196 13.75 -0.29 10.32
CA TYR A 196 13.60 0.35 11.63
C TYR A 196 14.96 0.53 12.32
N ARG A 197 15.81 -0.50 12.36
CA ARG A 197 17.17 -0.43 12.96
C ARG A 197 18.08 0.58 12.27
N ASN A 198 17.83 0.87 11.00
CA ASN A 198 18.57 1.89 10.24
C ASN A 198 17.90 3.28 10.30
N GLY A 199 16.88 3.48 11.15
CA GLY A 199 16.20 4.77 11.30
C GLY A 199 15.39 5.17 10.07
N VAL A 200 14.86 4.20 9.32
CA VAL A 200 13.88 4.39 8.26
C VAL A 200 12.48 4.31 8.87
N GLU A 201 11.61 5.24 8.53
CA GLU A 201 10.23 5.23 8.98
C GLU A 201 9.45 4.11 8.28
N THR A 202 8.84 3.20 9.04
CA THR A 202 8.17 2.01 8.51
C THR A 202 6.66 2.16 8.51
N VAL A 203 6.02 1.83 7.41
CA VAL A 203 4.57 1.79 7.24
C VAL A 203 4.18 0.38 6.79
N LEU A 204 3.36 -0.29 7.59
CA LEU A 204 2.78 -1.59 7.25
C LEU A 204 1.29 -1.44 6.99
N SER A 205 0.87 -1.78 5.77
CA SER A 205 -0.53 -2.07 5.48
C SER A 205 -0.77 -3.56 5.76
N ALA A 206 -1.45 -3.90 6.85
CA ALA A 206 -1.66 -5.29 7.25
C ALA A 206 -2.73 -5.98 6.38
N SER A 207 -2.54 -5.97 5.09
CA SER A 207 -3.45 -6.51 4.08
C SER A 207 -2.73 -7.56 3.20
N PRO A 208 -3.25 -8.80 3.10
CA PRO A 208 -4.31 -9.38 3.92
C PRO A 208 -3.92 -9.45 5.39
N ALA A 209 -4.91 -9.64 6.26
CA ALA A 209 -4.68 -9.86 7.68
C ALA A 209 -3.74 -11.05 7.90
N VAL A 210 -2.73 -10.85 8.74
CA VAL A 210 -1.80 -11.90 9.16
C VAL A 210 -1.33 -11.61 10.58
N TYR A 211 -1.13 -12.66 11.36
CA TYR A 211 -0.49 -12.55 12.68
C TYR A 211 1.02 -12.42 12.49
N LEU A 212 1.56 -11.29 12.92
CA LEU A 212 3.01 -11.05 12.98
C LEU A 212 3.57 -11.57 14.31
N GLU A 213 4.84 -11.91 14.33
CA GLU A 213 5.53 -12.13 15.59
C GLU A 213 5.46 -10.85 16.44
N SER A 214 5.25 -11.03 17.76
CA SER A 214 5.07 -9.88 18.69
C SER A 214 6.24 -8.89 18.62
N ALA A 215 7.46 -9.36 18.39
CA ALA A 215 8.64 -8.51 18.24
C ALA A 215 8.60 -7.63 16.98
N THR A 216 7.91 -8.05 15.92
CA THR A 216 7.82 -7.32 14.66
C THR A 216 7.02 -6.05 14.81
N TYR A 217 5.98 -6.03 15.65
CA TYR A 217 5.18 -4.82 15.89
C TYR A 217 6.03 -3.65 16.41
N ALA A 218 7.07 -3.89 17.20
CA ALA A 218 7.98 -2.84 17.67
C ALA A 218 8.83 -2.21 16.53
N HIS A 219 8.89 -2.84 15.36
CA HIS A 219 9.57 -2.33 14.18
C HIS A 219 8.62 -1.58 13.23
N VAL A 220 7.32 -1.52 13.54
CA VAL A 220 6.31 -0.83 12.75
C VAL A 220 6.03 0.55 13.34
N VAL A 221 6.34 1.62 12.59
CA VAL A 221 6.02 2.98 13.02
C VAL A 221 4.54 3.27 12.76
N HIS A 222 4.04 2.98 11.56
CA HIS A 222 2.65 3.16 11.18
C HIS A 222 2.04 1.83 10.77
N LEU A 223 0.97 1.40 11.44
CA LEU A 223 0.16 0.24 11.08
C LEU A 223 -1.19 0.72 10.55
N VAL A 224 -1.54 0.29 9.34
CA VAL A 224 -2.79 0.65 8.67
C VAL A 224 -3.52 -0.61 8.23
N PHE A 225 -4.78 -0.74 8.57
CA PHE A 225 -5.65 -1.82 8.15
C PHE A 225 -7.13 -1.38 8.16
N ASN A 226 -8.00 -2.14 7.50
CA ASN A 226 -9.44 -1.91 7.54
C ASN A 226 -10.10 -2.68 8.70
N GLU A 227 -11.42 -2.46 8.90
CA GLU A 227 -12.19 -3.11 9.96
C GLU A 227 -12.19 -4.64 9.89
N HIS A 228 -12.17 -5.23 8.68
CA HIS A 228 -12.13 -6.67 8.49
C HIS A 228 -10.77 -7.25 8.91
N GLU A 229 -9.69 -6.62 8.48
CA GLU A 229 -8.33 -7.01 8.83
C GLU A 229 -8.08 -6.80 10.33
N ALA A 230 -8.58 -5.68 10.88
CA ALA A 230 -8.50 -5.40 12.32
C ALA A 230 -9.27 -6.43 13.15
N ALA A 231 -10.45 -6.85 12.69
CA ALA A 231 -11.26 -7.86 13.34
C ALA A 231 -10.53 -9.21 13.37
N GLU A 232 -10.01 -9.66 12.23
CA GLU A 232 -9.26 -10.92 12.12
C GLU A 232 -8.00 -10.91 13.00
N MET A 233 -7.24 -9.81 13.01
CA MET A 233 -6.00 -9.69 13.79
C MET A 233 -6.23 -9.46 15.30
N SER A 234 -7.45 -9.23 15.75
CA SER A 234 -7.80 -8.99 17.16
C SER A 234 -8.80 -10.00 17.73
N ASP A 235 -9.11 -11.08 17.01
CA ASP A 235 -10.12 -12.09 17.37
C ASP A 235 -11.51 -11.46 17.67
N ARG A 236 -11.88 -10.44 16.90
CA ARG A 236 -13.18 -9.76 16.96
C ARG A 236 -14.03 -10.05 15.71
N LEU A 237 -15.28 -9.63 15.74
CA LEU A 237 -16.15 -9.65 14.56
C LEU A 237 -16.06 -8.30 13.83
N PRO A 238 -16.11 -8.26 12.49
CA PRO A 238 -16.15 -6.99 11.75
C PRO A 238 -17.31 -6.07 12.20
N THR A 239 -18.45 -6.65 12.62
CA THR A 239 -19.59 -5.90 13.13
C THR A 239 -19.32 -5.15 14.44
N ASP A 240 -18.32 -5.55 15.22
CA ASP A 240 -17.95 -4.88 16.47
C ASP A 240 -17.37 -3.48 16.18
N PHE A 241 -16.81 -3.28 15.00
CA PHE A 241 -16.22 -2.01 14.56
C PHE A 241 -17.25 -0.94 14.17
N ALA A 242 -18.55 -1.26 14.21
CA ALA A 242 -19.61 -0.27 14.17
C ALA A 242 -19.60 0.64 15.42
N ASP A 243 -19.03 0.14 16.54
CA ASP A 243 -18.76 0.95 17.72
C ASP A 243 -17.36 1.56 17.62
N LEU A 244 -17.29 2.89 17.54
CA LEU A 244 -16.04 3.64 17.43
C LEU A 244 -15.13 3.47 18.66
N GLU A 245 -15.71 3.22 19.85
CA GLU A 245 -14.88 2.98 21.06
C GLU A 245 -14.18 1.62 20.96
N VAL A 246 -14.87 0.59 20.51
CA VAL A 246 -14.27 -0.73 20.22
C VAL A 246 -13.13 -0.60 19.21
N ALA A 247 -13.35 0.16 18.13
CA ALA A 247 -12.32 0.40 17.11
C ALA A 247 -11.09 1.12 17.69
N LYS A 248 -11.29 2.16 18.52
CA LYS A 248 -10.19 2.89 19.19
C LYS A 248 -9.46 2.02 20.22
N GLU A 249 -10.18 1.20 20.98
CA GLU A 249 -9.57 0.25 21.90
C GLU A 249 -8.71 -0.77 21.16
N THR A 250 -9.22 -1.30 20.04
CA THR A 250 -8.48 -2.24 19.18
C THR A 250 -7.21 -1.58 18.65
N ALA A 251 -7.28 -0.36 18.14
CA ALA A 251 -6.09 0.37 17.71
C ALA A 251 -5.06 0.52 18.85
N ALA A 252 -5.52 0.78 20.08
CA ALA A 252 -4.64 0.92 21.24
C ALA A 252 -3.99 -0.41 21.68
N VAL A 253 -4.59 -1.56 21.41
CA VAL A 253 -3.97 -2.87 21.66
C VAL A 253 -2.70 -3.01 20.84
N PHE A 254 -2.73 -2.65 19.55
CA PHE A 254 -1.55 -2.71 18.69
C PHE A 254 -0.47 -1.69 19.08
N VAL A 255 -0.87 -0.52 19.61
CA VAL A 255 0.08 0.40 20.26
C VAL A 255 0.76 -0.29 21.45
N GLY A 256 0.01 -1.06 22.24
CA GLY A 256 0.54 -1.86 23.33
C GLY A 256 1.55 -2.93 22.88
N TYR A 257 1.49 -3.38 21.65
CA TYR A 257 2.49 -4.29 21.05
C TYR A 257 3.75 -3.56 20.55
N GLY A 258 3.79 -2.24 20.60
CA GLY A 258 4.95 -1.43 20.27
C GLY A 258 4.83 -0.60 18.98
N VAL A 259 3.70 -0.66 18.28
CA VAL A 259 3.44 0.22 17.12
C VAL A 259 3.28 1.66 17.60
N LYS A 260 3.88 2.63 16.87
CA LYS A 260 3.78 4.05 17.29
C LYS A 260 2.45 4.69 16.91
N TYR A 261 1.96 4.41 15.70
CA TYR A 261 0.73 4.99 15.15
C TYR A 261 -0.10 3.89 14.50
N VAL A 262 -1.32 3.72 14.95
CA VAL A 262 -2.26 2.73 14.42
C VAL A 262 -3.46 3.46 13.81
N ILE A 263 -3.85 3.07 12.60
CA ILE A 263 -5.00 3.62 11.88
C ILE A 263 -5.88 2.46 11.42
N ILE A 264 -7.16 2.50 11.77
CA ILE A 264 -8.17 1.55 11.29
C ILE A 264 -9.15 2.32 10.41
N THR A 265 -9.25 1.95 9.13
CA THR A 265 -10.25 2.51 8.21
C THR A 265 -11.59 1.80 8.39
N LEU A 266 -12.68 2.56 8.40
CA LEU A 266 -14.04 2.11 8.73
C LEU A 266 -15.05 2.47 7.62
N GLY A 267 -14.60 2.48 6.36
CA GLY A 267 -15.44 2.81 5.22
C GLY A 267 -16.15 4.17 5.37
N GLU A 268 -17.48 4.17 5.33
CA GLU A 268 -18.29 5.38 5.43
C GLU A 268 -18.20 6.06 6.82
N ALA A 269 -17.81 5.33 7.85
CA ALA A 269 -17.58 5.89 9.18
C ALA A 269 -16.26 6.67 9.29
N GLY A 270 -15.36 6.58 8.30
CA GLY A 270 -14.09 7.29 8.30
C GLY A 270 -12.95 6.42 8.83
N ALA A 271 -12.20 6.91 9.81
CA ALA A 271 -11.08 6.17 10.40
C ALA A 271 -10.89 6.51 11.87
N VAL A 272 -10.43 5.54 12.65
CA VAL A 272 -9.96 5.77 14.02
C VAL A 272 -8.44 5.64 14.07
N TYR A 273 -7.84 6.26 15.09
CA TYR A 273 -6.40 6.14 15.32
C TYR A 273 -6.07 6.04 16.82
N ALA A 274 -4.92 5.46 17.09
CA ALA A 274 -4.27 5.48 18.39
C ALA A 274 -2.77 5.73 18.22
N THR A 275 -2.16 6.41 19.19
CA THR A 275 -0.75 6.80 19.17
C THR A 275 -0.02 6.35 20.43
N HIS A 276 1.31 6.21 20.37
CA HIS A 276 2.15 5.74 21.47
C HIS A 276 2.17 6.69 22.67
N ASP A 277 1.83 7.96 22.49
CA ASP A 277 1.70 8.96 23.57
C ASP A 277 0.30 9.00 24.19
N GLY A 278 -0.56 8.03 23.83
CA GLY A 278 -1.87 7.79 24.42
C GLY A 278 -3.02 8.56 23.77
N GLU A 279 -2.77 9.30 22.68
CA GLU A 279 -3.82 9.97 21.95
C GLU A 279 -4.66 8.96 21.17
N ARG A 280 -5.98 9.12 21.17
CA ARG A 280 -6.94 8.32 20.42
C ARG A 280 -7.99 9.23 19.81
N GLY A 281 -8.38 8.96 18.58
CA GLY A 281 -9.36 9.82 17.92
C GLY A 281 -10.10 9.14 16.80
N HIS A 282 -11.06 9.88 16.25
CA HIS A 282 -11.85 9.50 15.09
C HIS A 282 -11.85 10.65 14.08
N VAL A 283 -11.60 10.32 12.83
CA VAL A 283 -11.69 11.24 11.70
C VAL A 283 -12.88 10.77 10.85
N PRO A 284 -13.97 11.53 10.79
CA PRO A 284 -15.14 11.14 9.99
C PRO A 284 -14.80 11.15 8.49
N ALA A 285 -15.49 10.31 7.72
CA ALA A 285 -15.35 10.30 6.27
C ALA A 285 -15.80 11.65 5.66
N GLU A 286 -15.22 11.97 4.51
CA GLU A 286 -15.62 13.14 3.73
C GLU A 286 -17.08 13.00 3.29
N LYS A 287 -17.88 14.04 3.49
CA LYS A 287 -19.30 14.05 3.15
C LYS A 287 -19.53 14.45 1.69
N ASN A 288 -20.61 13.95 1.10
CA ASN A 288 -21.02 14.26 -0.27
C ASN A 288 -20.04 13.79 -1.36
N VAL A 289 -19.31 12.72 -1.09
CA VAL A 289 -18.46 12.07 -2.08
C VAL A 289 -19.33 11.06 -2.87
N ASN A 290 -19.29 11.15 -4.19
CA ASN A 290 -19.88 10.12 -5.04
C ASN A 290 -18.88 8.97 -5.20
N VAL A 291 -18.99 7.96 -4.36
CA VAL A 291 -18.14 6.77 -4.42
C VAL A 291 -18.51 6.00 -5.69
N ARG A 292 -17.53 5.80 -6.56
CA ARG A 292 -17.67 5.03 -7.80
C ARG A 292 -17.08 3.62 -7.68
N ASP A 293 -16.03 3.50 -6.91
CA ASP A 293 -15.27 2.27 -6.74
C ASP A 293 -14.47 2.36 -5.43
N THR A 294 -14.47 1.29 -4.65
CA THR A 294 -13.73 1.18 -3.39
C THR A 294 -12.40 0.42 -3.56
N THR A 295 -12.07 -0.04 -4.76
CA THR A 295 -10.84 -0.77 -5.02
C THR A 295 -9.60 0.07 -4.66
N GLY A 296 -8.80 -0.42 -3.73
CA GLY A 296 -7.60 0.27 -3.26
C GLY A 296 -7.84 1.43 -2.29
N ALA A 297 -9.05 1.56 -1.75
CA ALA A 297 -9.37 2.60 -0.77
C ALA A 297 -9.00 2.22 0.68
N GLY A 298 -8.58 0.99 0.93
CA GLY A 298 -8.18 0.48 2.26
C GLY A 298 -8.72 -0.89 2.51
#